data_80b8f926f0dfe1f8d8d501fcad21f2bb
#
_entry.id   80b8f926f0dfe1f8d8d501fcad21f2bb
#
_cell.length_a   1.000
_cell.length_b   1.000
_cell.length_c   1.000
_cell.angle_alpha   90.00
_cell.angle_beta   90.00
_cell.angle_gamma   90.00
#
_symmetry.space_group_name_H-M   'P 1'
#
loop_
_entity.id
_entity.type
_entity.pdbx_description
1 polymer ?
#
loop_
_entity_poly.entity_id
_entity_poly.type
_entity_poly.pdbx_seq_one_letter_code
_entity_poly.pdbx_strand_id
1 'polypeptide(L)'
;VTGLAERQAALVRALVAVGGLPEGFDRDAIGTASKALLRKRSGEVGDHLPHVRATLGDRFFALFAAWAAGRPKVSTHADAEAFTAYLESIGELPEQSRRRRLFSPRRT
;
A
#
# COMPACT_ATOMS: atom_id res chain seq x y z
N VAL A 1 4.94 21.40 -2.85
CA VAL A 1 3.50 21.22 -3.07
C VAL A 1 2.99 20.01 -2.32
N THR A 2 1.94 20.21 -1.58
CA THR A 2 1.37 19.13 -0.80
C THR A 2 0.47 18.26 -1.68
N GLY A 3 0.68 16.97 -1.62
CA GLY A 3 -0.12 16.05 -2.37
C GLY A 3 -1.54 15.93 -1.83
N LEU A 4 -2.42 15.34 -2.63
CA LEU A 4 -3.80 15.18 -2.23
C LEU A 4 -3.92 14.35 -0.97
N ALA A 5 -3.17 13.27 -0.88
CA ALA A 5 -3.23 12.41 0.31
C ALA A 5 -2.78 13.16 1.55
N GLU A 6 -1.78 14.01 1.42
CA GLU A 6 -1.30 14.79 2.55
C GLU A 6 -2.32 15.82 2.96
N ARG A 7 -3.00 16.44 2.00
CA ARG A 7 -4.04 17.40 2.31
C ARG A 7 -5.22 16.76 2.98
N GLN A 8 -5.59 15.56 2.56
CA GLN A 8 -6.67 14.84 3.19
C GLN A 8 -6.31 14.45 4.60
N ALA A 9 -5.09 13.99 4.82
CA ALA A 9 -4.63 13.64 6.15
C ALA A 9 -4.59 14.87 7.06
N ALA A 10 -4.15 15.99 6.52
CA ALA A 10 -4.11 17.23 7.29
C ALA A 10 -5.52 17.68 7.66
N LEU A 11 -6.47 17.53 6.75
CA LEU A 11 -7.85 17.89 7.03
C LEU A 11 -8.44 17.05 8.15
N VAL A 12 -8.20 15.76 8.11
CA VAL A 12 -8.70 14.87 9.16
C VAL A 12 -8.09 15.25 10.50
N ARG A 13 -6.79 15.51 10.53
CA ARG A 13 -6.11 15.90 11.75
C ARG A 13 -6.66 17.22 12.28
N ALA A 14 -6.94 18.16 11.36
CA ALA A 14 -7.47 19.45 11.75
C ALA A 14 -8.86 19.30 12.36
N LEU A 15 -9.69 18.46 11.78
CA LEU A 15 -11.03 18.22 12.31
C LEU A 15 -10.96 17.66 13.72
N VAL A 16 -10.07 16.74 13.95
CA VAL A 16 -9.91 16.14 15.28
C VAL A 16 -9.37 17.17 16.26
N ALA A 17 -8.40 17.96 15.83
CA ALA A 17 -7.78 18.94 16.72
C ALA A 17 -8.72 20.06 17.14
N VAL A 18 -9.62 20.46 16.26
CA VAL A 18 -10.50 21.57 16.54
C VAL A 18 -11.63 21.25 17.48
N GLY A 19 -11.98 20.07 17.63
CA GLY A 19 -13.05 19.80 18.56
C GLY A 19 -13.60 18.42 18.39
N GLY A 20 -12.86 17.64 17.70
CA GLY A 20 -13.29 16.30 17.47
C GLY A 20 -14.09 16.20 16.20
N LEU A 21 -14.72 15.08 16.01
CA LEU A 21 -15.46 14.81 14.82
C LEU A 21 -16.84 15.43 14.92
N PRO A 22 -17.38 15.87 13.77
CA PRO A 22 -18.75 16.40 13.79
C PRO A 22 -19.72 15.34 14.27
N GLU A 23 -20.84 15.80 14.74
CA GLU A 23 -21.88 14.91 15.17
C GLU A 23 -22.26 13.98 14.03
N GLY A 24 -22.38 12.71 14.32
CA GLY A 24 -22.68 11.71 13.30
C GLY A 24 -21.47 11.19 12.55
N PHE A 25 -20.32 11.76 12.80
CA PHE A 25 -19.11 11.37 12.13
C PHE A 25 -18.45 10.29 12.98
N ASP A 26 -18.29 9.12 12.44
CA ASP A 26 -17.84 7.96 13.18
C ASP A 26 -16.38 7.65 12.85
N ARG A 27 -15.53 7.72 13.87
CA ARG A 27 -14.12 7.43 13.71
C ARG A 27 -13.89 5.99 13.24
N ASP A 28 -14.68 5.07 13.75
CA ASP A 28 -14.57 3.67 13.36
C ASP A 28 -14.99 3.48 11.91
N ALA A 29 -15.99 4.23 11.46
CA ALA A 29 -16.43 4.15 10.08
C ALA A 29 -15.35 4.65 9.14
N ILE A 30 -14.62 5.71 9.52
CA ILE A 30 -13.53 6.22 8.72
C ILE A 30 -12.42 5.19 8.65
N GLY A 31 -12.06 4.61 9.77
CA GLY A 31 -11.03 3.58 9.81
C GLY A 31 -11.42 2.38 8.97
N THR A 32 -12.69 1.98 9.04
CA THR A 32 -13.19 0.86 8.26
C THR A 32 -13.11 1.16 6.77
N ALA A 33 -13.52 2.37 6.37
CA ALA A 33 -13.49 2.76 4.97
C ALA A 33 -12.06 2.79 4.44
N SER A 34 -11.13 3.33 5.22
CA SER A 34 -9.73 3.37 4.83
C SER A 34 -9.16 1.97 4.69
N LYS A 35 -9.55 1.08 5.61
CA LYS A 35 -9.08 -0.29 5.56
C LYS A 35 -9.63 -1.00 4.34
N ALA A 36 -10.89 -0.76 4.01
CA ALA A 36 -11.50 -1.36 2.83
C ALA A 36 -10.80 -0.91 1.55
N LEU A 37 -10.44 0.37 1.48
CA LEU A 37 -9.72 0.88 0.32
C LEU A 37 -8.33 0.25 0.23
N LEU A 38 -7.66 0.08 1.36
CA LEU A 38 -6.36 -0.57 1.37
C LEU A 38 -6.47 -2.03 0.96
N ARG A 39 -7.54 -2.71 1.38
CA ARG A 39 -7.73 -4.10 0.98
C ARG A 39 -7.97 -4.22 -0.51
N LYS A 40 -8.74 -3.30 -1.07
CA LYS A 40 -8.99 -3.31 -2.50
C LYS A 40 -7.69 -3.07 -3.26
N ARG A 41 -6.93 -2.07 -2.84
CA ARG A 41 -5.66 -1.73 -3.46
C ARG A 41 -4.67 -2.89 -3.35
N SER A 42 -4.62 -3.53 -2.19
CA SER A 42 -3.78 -4.69 -1.95
C SER A 42 -4.16 -5.84 -2.85
N GLY A 43 -5.45 -6.08 -3.04
CA GLY A 43 -5.92 -7.15 -3.91
C GLY A 43 -5.49 -6.92 -5.35
N GLU A 44 -5.58 -5.68 -5.81
CA GLU A 44 -5.17 -5.34 -7.17
C GLU A 44 -3.68 -5.57 -7.37
N VAL A 45 -2.87 -5.18 -6.38
CA VAL A 45 -1.43 -5.42 -6.46
C VAL A 45 -1.13 -6.90 -6.39
N GLY A 46 -1.84 -7.64 -5.55
CA GLY A 46 -1.66 -9.09 -5.46
C GLY A 46 -1.95 -9.79 -6.76
N ASP A 47 -2.93 -9.31 -7.51
CA ASP A 47 -3.24 -9.89 -8.81
C ASP A 47 -2.11 -9.63 -9.81
N HIS A 48 -1.40 -8.53 -9.65
CA HIS A 48 -0.23 -8.23 -10.49
C HIS A 48 1.00 -9.03 -10.06
N LEU A 49 1.04 -9.48 -8.81
CA LEU A 49 2.20 -10.14 -8.24
C LEU A 49 1.83 -11.49 -7.62
N PRO A 50 1.34 -12.43 -8.44
CA PRO A 50 0.86 -13.69 -7.88
C PRO A 50 1.94 -14.46 -7.13
N HIS A 51 3.18 -14.40 -7.59
CA HIS A 51 4.26 -15.11 -6.89
C HIS A 51 4.55 -14.48 -5.53
N VAL A 52 4.55 -13.17 -5.46
CA VAL A 52 4.78 -12.48 -4.21
C VAL A 52 3.65 -12.78 -3.24
N ARG A 53 2.43 -12.74 -3.75
CA ARG A 53 1.26 -13.03 -2.93
C ARG A 53 1.34 -14.45 -2.37
N ALA A 54 1.73 -15.41 -3.19
CA ALA A 54 1.87 -16.79 -2.74
C ALA A 54 2.99 -16.92 -1.70
N THR A 55 4.09 -16.24 -1.92
CA THR A 55 5.23 -16.31 -1.01
C THR A 55 4.88 -15.72 0.36
N LEU A 56 4.21 -14.59 0.39
CA LEU A 56 3.91 -13.91 1.64
C LEU A 56 2.66 -14.46 2.33
N GLY A 57 1.74 -15.02 1.55
CA GLY A 57 0.51 -15.55 2.12
C GLY A 57 -0.23 -14.52 2.93
N ASP A 58 -0.56 -14.86 4.16
CA ASP A 58 -1.36 -13.98 5.02
C ASP A 58 -0.64 -12.68 5.36
N ARG A 59 0.66 -12.63 5.19
CA ARG A 59 1.42 -11.42 5.52
C ARG A 59 1.34 -10.37 4.42
N PHE A 60 0.84 -10.74 3.24
CA PHE A 60 0.80 -9.82 2.12
C PHE A 60 0.06 -8.54 2.45
N PHE A 61 -1.16 -8.67 2.95
CA PHE A 61 -1.95 -7.48 3.24
C PHE A 61 -1.31 -6.63 4.33
N ALA A 62 -0.81 -7.25 5.39
CA ALA A 62 -0.22 -6.50 6.50
C ALA A 62 1.01 -5.71 6.03
N LEU A 63 1.85 -6.34 5.23
CA LEU A 63 3.04 -5.67 4.71
C LEU A 63 2.65 -4.57 3.72
N PHE A 64 1.66 -4.84 2.88
CA PHE A 64 1.22 -3.84 1.93
C PHE A 64 0.60 -2.64 2.64
N ALA A 65 -0.23 -2.88 3.64
CA ALA A 65 -0.89 -1.81 4.36
C ALA A 65 0.13 -0.91 5.06
N ALA A 66 1.15 -1.51 5.65
CA ALA A 66 2.19 -0.74 6.31
C ALA A 66 2.97 0.11 5.31
N TRP A 67 3.28 -0.47 4.16
CA TRP A 67 4.02 0.25 3.12
C TRP A 67 3.18 1.36 2.51
N ALA A 68 1.91 1.07 2.26
CA ALA A 68 1.03 1.99 1.54
C ALA A 68 0.51 3.12 2.42
N ALA A 69 0.68 3.01 3.72
CA ALA A 69 0.19 4.04 4.63
C ALA A 69 0.80 5.39 4.26
N GLY A 70 -0.05 6.36 3.97
CA GLY A 70 0.42 7.68 3.61
C GLY A 70 0.94 7.80 2.18
N ARG A 71 0.91 6.75 1.40
CA ARG A 71 1.36 6.81 0.01
C ARG A 71 0.15 6.85 -0.92
N PRO A 72 0.03 7.88 -1.73
CA PRO A 72 -1.10 7.95 -2.66
C PRO A 72 -0.93 6.93 -3.77
N LYS A 73 -2.04 6.40 -4.23
CA LYS A 73 -2.01 5.46 -5.33
C LYS A 73 -1.85 6.24 -6.63
N VAL A 74 -0.90 5.80 -7.46
CA VAL A 74 -0.73 6.34 -8.80
C VAL A 74 -1.35 5.38 -9.80
N SER A 75 -0.96 4.12 -9.72
CA SER A 75 -1.55 3.06 -10.54
C SER A 75 -1.21 1.74 -9.87
N THR A 76 -1.94 0.70 -10.24
CA THR A 76 -1.67 -0.62 -9.71
C THR A 76 -0.28 -1.10 -10.15
N HIS A 77 0.10 -0.79 -11.37
CA HIS A 77 1.42 -1.17 -11.86
C HIS A 77 2.53 -0.48 -11.05
N ALA A 78 2.38 0.80 -10.80
CA ALA A 78 3.36 1.54 -10.01
C ALA A 78 3.45 1.00 -8.59
N ASP A 79 2.29 0.68 -7.99
CA ASP A 79 2.27 0.08 -6.68
C ASP A 79 3.01 -1.25 -6.68
N ALA A 80 2.77 -2.09 -7.69
CA ALA A 80 3.39 -3.40 -7.76
C ALA A 80 4.91 -3.29 -7.85
N GLU A 81 5.39 -2.39 -8.69
CA GLU A 81 6.83 -2.17 -8.85
C GLU A 81 7.46 -1.68 -7.56
N ALA A 82 6.88 -0.65 -6.97
CA ALA A 82 7.46 -0.04 -5.79
C ALA A 82 7.35 -0.96 -4.57
N PHE A 83 6.25 -1.68 -4.44
CA PHE A 83 6.08 -2.59 -3.32
C PHE A 83 7.06 -3.75 -3.41
N THR A 84 7.30 -4.27 -4.62
CA THR A 84 8.28 -5.33 -4.80
C THR A 84 9.67 -4.85 -4.37
N ALA A 85 10.04 -3.65 -4.78
CA ALA A 85 11.34 -3.09 -4.40
C ALA A 85 11.45 -2.93 -2.88
N TYR A 86 10.35 -2.50 -2.26
CA TYR A 86 10.33 -2.37 -0.81
C TYR A 86 10.52 -3.72 -0.13
N LEU A 87 9.81 -4.75 -0.60
CA LEU A 87 9.92 -6.08 0.00
C LEU A 87 11.33 -6.63 -0.13
N GLU A 88 11.98 -6.38 -1.25
CA GLU A 88 13.35 -6.80 -1.43
C GLU A 88 14.27 -6.06 -0.46
N SER A 89 14.01 -4.78 -0.25
CA SER A 89 14.85 -3.97 0.60
C SER A 89 14.78 -4.37 2.07
N ILE A 90 13.65 -4.92 2.50
CA ILE A 90 13.49 -5.34 3.89
C ILE A 90 13.73 -6.84 4.07
N GLY A 91 14.15 -7.51 3.02
CA GLY A 91 14.48 -8.93 3.12
C GLY A 91 13.31 -9.89 3.08
N GLU A 92 12.14 -9.42 2.68
CA GLU A 92 10.97 -10.29 2.60
C GLU A 92 10.94 -11.09 1.30
N LEU A 93 11.70 -10.68 0.31
CA LEU A 93 11.84 -11.43 -0.92
C LEU A 93 13.32 -11.69 -1.15
N PRO A 94 13.65 -12.81 -1.80
CA PRO A 94 15.03 -13.14 -2.04
C PRO A 94 15.67 -12.13 -2.97
N GLU A 95 16.90 -11.83 -2.73
CA GLU A 95 17.66 -10.97 -3.59
C GLU A 95 17.70 -11.49 -5.01
N GLN A 96 17.56 -12.77 -5.16
CA GLN A 96 17.49 -13.40 -6.42
C GLN A 96 16.32 -12.93 -7.26
N SER A 97 15.21 -12.58 -6.66
CA SER A 97 14.06 -12.02 -7.39
C SER A 97 14.44 -10.74 -8.07
N ARG A 98 15.24 -9.94 -7.39
CA ARG A 98 15.69 -8.68 -7.93
C ARG A 98 16.62 -8.90 -9.12
N ARG A 99 17.55 -9.83 -9.01
CA ARG A 99 18.44 -10.14 -10.10
C ARG A 99 17.68 -10.64 -11.28
N ARG A 100 16.72 -11.53 -11.05
CA ARG A 100 15.94 -12.10 -12.11
C ARG A 100 15.16 -11.01 -12.82
N ARG A 101 14.64 -10.04 -12.09
CA ARG A 101 13.90 -8.95 -12.68
C ARG A 101 14.78 -8.10 -13.58
N LEU A 102 16.04 -7.93 -13.19
CA LEU A 102 16.96 -7.12 -13.95
C LEU A 102 17.51 -7.82 -15.19
N PHE A 103 17.69 -9.12 -15.08
CA PHE A 103 18.31 -9.84 -16.18
C PHE A 103 17.46 -10.83 -16.92
N SER A 104 16.31 -11.14 -16.38
CA SER A 104 15.52 -12.21 -16.96
C SER A 104 15.11 -12.00 -18.38
N PRO A 105 14.95 -10.82 -18.80
CA PRO A 105 14.41 -10.66 -20.12
C PRO A 105 15.17 -11.34 -21.15
N ARG A 106 16.31 -11.60 -20.93
CA ARG A 106 16.91 -12.12 -21.91
C ARG A 106 16.99 -13.46 -21.88
N ARG A 107 16.49 -14.06 -21.21
CA ARG A 107 16.65 -15.26 -21.10
C ARG A 107 16.05 -15.87 -21.99
N THR A 108 15.96 -15.94 -22.56
CA THR A 108 15.27 -16.60 -23.43
C THR A 108 15.61 -17.79 -23.39
#